data_85cfa9e5614d536650f405e1513cf8f8
#
_entry.id   85cfa9e5614d536650f405e1513cf8f8
#
_cell.length_a   1.000
_cell.length_b   1.000
_cell.length_c   1.000
_cell.angle_alpha   90.00
_cell.angle_beta   90.00
_cell.angle_gamma   90.00
#
_symmetry.space_group_name_H-M   'P 1'
#
loop_
_entity.id
_entity.type
_entity.pdbx_description
1 polymer ?
#
loop_
_entity_poly.entity_id
_entity_poly.type
_entity_poly.pdbx_seq_one_letter_code
_entity_poly.pdbx_strand_id
1 'polypeptide(L)'
;MQITPAEVAETLAMVSKQNLDIRTITLGINLRGCVDADVDALARKVYDRMTTAAEHLVPTAEQLEREFGIPIVNKRISVTPIAEICAAVTADDLSPIARAMDRAGAEVGVDFVGGFSALVHKGATKADHKLMNSIPRALAETERVCASVNVGSTRAGINMDAAFKMAGIIKQAAELTADRQCIGAGKLVVFCNAVEDNPFMAGAFHGSGEADEVVNVGVSGPGVVRAVLADLPKEADLTTVAEAIKATAFKITRAGELMAREASRRLGVQKGILDLSLAPTPAEGDSVAEILEAIGVGQCGGPGTTAALAMLNDAVKKGGVMASSSVGGLSGAFIPVSEDAGMIRAAEDGALSIEKLEAMTCVCSVGLDMIAVPGDTTQEAIFGIIADECAIGMINNKTTAVRLIPAIGKQVGDQLDFGGLLGYAPVMPVNPHAGTVFAHRGGRMPAPLNSLKN
;
A
#
# COMPACT_ATOMS: atom_id res chain seq x y z
N MET A 1 25.59 -12.34 21.64
CA MET A 1 26.17 -12.05 20.33
C MET A 1 27.02 -10.81 20.53
N GLN A 2 28.34 -10.86 20.27
CA GLN A 2 29.18 -9.68 20.37
C GLN A 2 29.03 -8.88 19.07
N ILE A 3 28.59 -7.63 19.19
CA ILE A 3 28.51 -6.69 18.05
C ILE A 3 29.93 -6.19 17.78
N THR A 4 30.39 -6.31 16.56
CA THR A 4 31.70 -5.83 16.14
C THR A 4 31.67 -4.34 15.77
N PRO A 5 32.80 -3.60 15.85
CA PRO A 5 32.84 -2.21 15.38
C PRO A 5 32.45 -2.04 13.91
N ALA A 6 32.70 -3.04 13.06
CA ALA A 6 32.33 -3.04 11.66
C ALA A 6 30.80 -3.08 11.48
N GLU A 7 30.09 -3.92 12.26
CA GLU A 7 28.62 -4.00 12.22
C GLU A 7 27.96 -2.70 12.71
N VAL A 8 28.56 -2.03 13.70
CA VAL A 8 28.09 -0.71 14.16
C VAL A 8 28.26 0.33 13.05
N ALA A 9 29.43 0.37 12.41
CA ALA A 9 29.70 1.30 11.31
C ALA A 9 28.79 1.06 10.11
N GLU A 10 28.51 -0.19 9.78
CA GLU A 10 27.56 -0.58 8.72
C GLU A 10 26.14 -0.08 9.04
N THR A 11 25.64 -0.32 10.26
CA THR A 11 24.31 0.15 10.67
C THR A 11 24.20 1.67 10.60
N LEU A 12 25.21 2.39 11.05
CA LEU A 12 25.26 3.85 10.93
C LEU A 12 25.25 4.30 9.46
N ALA A 13 25.97 3.62 8.58
CA ALA A 13 25.97 3.94 7.15
C ALA A 13 24.58 3.69 6.51
N MET A 14 23.91 2.61 6.88
CA MET A 14 22.56 2.30 6.40
C MET A 14 21.58 3.44 6.71
N VAL A 15 21.62 4.00 7.93
CA VAL A 15 20.73 5.09 8.33
C VAL A 15 21.17 6.43 7.72
N SER A 16 22.47 6.78 7.87
CA SER A 16 22.95 8.14 7.56
C SER A 16 23.24 8.41 6.10
N LYS A 17 23.41 7.36 5.25
CA LYS A 17 23.84 7.48 3.86
C LYS A 17 23.00 6.69 2.86
N GLN A 18 22.24 5.70 3.32
CA GLN A 18 21.58 4.71 2.47
C GLN A 18 20.05 4.68 2.65
N ASN A 19 19.49 5.71 3.30
CA ASN A 19 18.05 5.91 3.48
C ASN A 19 17.31 4.74 4.16
N LEU A 20 17.95 4.03 5.13
CA LEU A 20 17.21 3.09 5.97
C LEU A 20 16.23 3.85 6.85
N ASP A 21 14.97 3.52 6.79
CA ASP A 21 13.92 4.09 7.62
C ASP A 21 12.94 3.04 8.17
N ILE A 22 12.27 3.41 9.25
CA ILE A 22 11.00 2.81 9.62
C ILE A 22 9.93 3.60 8.88
N ARG A 23 9.46 3.01 7.77
CA ARG A 23 8.50 3.68 6.89
C ARG A 23 7.20 4.02 7.63
N THR A 24 6.78 3.15 8.55
CA THR A 24 5.59 3.40 9.36
C THR A 24 5.59 2.58 10.65
N ILE A 25 5.02 3.20 11.71
CA ILE A 25 4.43 2.49 12.84
C ILE A 25 2.92 2.68 12.75
N THR A 26 2.18 1.58 12.61
CA THR A 26 0.73 1.58 12.41
C THR A 26 0.05 0.86 13.57
N LEU A 27 -0.83 1.56 14.31
CA LEU A 27 -1.66 0.98 15.35
C LEU A 27 -2.98 0.51 14.74
N GLY A 28 -3.21 -0.80 14.78
CA GLY A 28 -4.50 -1.41 14.44
C GLY A 28 -5.44 -1.34 15.64
N ILE A 29 -6.69 -0.88 15.42
CA ILE A 29 -7.68 -0.68 16.48
C ILE A 29 -9.00 -1.36 16.13
N ASN A 30 -9.48 -2.22 17.02
CA ASN A 30 -10.79 -2.85 16.91
C ASN A 30 -11.91 -1.86 17.25
N LEU A 31 -12.83 -1.65 16.31
CA LEU A 31 -13.99 -0.76 16.45
C LEU A 31 -15.32 -1.49 16.63
N ARG A 32 -15.34 -2.83 16.77
CA ARG A 32 -16.59 -3.60 16.87
C ARG A 32 -17.44 -3.23 18.09
N GLY A 33 -16.81 -2.71 19.16
CA GLY A 33 -17.51 -2.18 20.32
C GLY A 33 -18.24 -0.85 20.07
N CYS A 34 -18.00 -0.19 18.94
CA CYS A 34 -18.57 1.13 18.62
C CYS A 34 -19.96 1.07 17.95
N VAL A 35 -20.46 -0.11 17.58
CA VAL A 35 -21.70 -0.26 16.79
C VAL A 35 -22.85 0.56 17.34
N ASP A 36 -23.55 1.28 16.44
CA ASP A 36 -24.76 2.05 16.71
C ASP A 36 -25.63 2.12 15.45
N ALA A 37 -26.94 2.30 15.62
CA ALA A 37 -27.88 2.51 14.51
C ALA A 37 -27.89 3.98 14.02
N ASP A 38 -27.55 4.90 14.91
CA ASP A 38 -27.40 6.31 14.61
C ASP A 38 -25.96 6.60 14.16
N VAL A 39 -25.81 7.18 12.97
CA VAL A 39 -24.48 7.42 12.35
C VAL A 39 -23.64 8.41 13.14
N ASP A 40 -24.25 9.41 13.79
CA ASP A 40 -23.53 10.41 14.56
C ASP A 40 -23.10 9.85 15.93
N ALA A 41 -23.92 8.97 16.53
CA ALA A 41 -23.54 8.24 17.75
C ALA A 41 -22.38 7.27 17.45
N LEU A 42 -22.45 6.52 16.34
CA LEU A 42 -21.35 5.67 15.89
C LEU A 42 -20.07 6.49 15.65
N ALA A 43 -20.17 7.62 14.94
CA ALA A 43 -19.04 8.48 14.66
C ALA A 43 -18.35 9.01 15.94
N ARG A 44 -19.13 9.40 16.96
CA ARG A 44 -18.59 9.80 18.28
C ARG A 44 -17.85 8.66 18.96
N LYS A 45 -18.44 7.45 19.01
CA LYS A 45 -17.79 6.25 19.60
C LYS A 45 -16.49 5.89 18.89
N VAL A 46 -16.46 6.00 17.56
CA VAL A 46 -15.24 5.77 16.75
C VAL A 46 -14.17 6.80 17.11
N TYR A 47 -14.53 8.08 17.18
CA TYR A 47 -13.60 9.14 17.58
C TYR A 47 -13.02 8.88 18.98
N ASP A 48 -13.88 8.64 19.99
CA ASP A 48 -13.45 8.39 21.37
C ASP A 48 -12.55 7.16 21.49
N ARG A 49 -12.89 6.07 20.79
CA ARG A 49 -12.08 4.84 20.77
C ARG A 49 -10.71 5.04 20.14
N MET A 50 -10.65 5.76 19.02
CA MET A 50 -9.39 6.03 18.32
C MET A 50 -8.49 6.95 19.12
N THR A 51 -9.00 8.04 19.67
CA THR A 51 -8.20 9.00 20.45
C THR A 51 -7.66 8.35 21.72
N THR A 52 -8.47 7.55 22.42
CA THR A 52 -8.03 6.82 23.62
C THR A 52 -6.96 5.80 23.32
N ALA A 53 -7.15 4.97 22.27
CA ALA A 53 -6.19 3.90 21.94
C ALA A 53 -4.86 4.44 21.41
N ALA A 54 -4.89 5.54 20.66
CA ALA A 54 -3.71 6.07 19.98
C ALA A 54 -3.02 7.23 20.73
N GLU A 55 -3.47 7.60 21.94
CA GLU A 55 -2.93 8.72 22.74
C GLU A 55 -1.41 8.72 22.84
N HIS A 56 -0.80 7.53 22.99
CA HIS A 56 0.64 7.38 23.19
C HIS A 56 1.40 6.97 21.93
N LEU A 57 0.76 6.80 20.77
CA LEU A 57 1.40 6.29 19.56
C LEU A 57 2.50 7.23 19.04
N VAL A 58 2.16 8.49 18.81
CA VAL A 58 3.10 9.48 18.26
C VAL A 58 4.24 9.79 19.24
N PRO A 59 3.96 10.09 20.54
CA PRO A 59 5.04 10.31 21.52
C PRO A 59 6.00 9.11 21.64
N THR A 60 5.48 7.89 21.58
CA THR A 60 6.29 6.67 21.63
C THR A 60 7.16 6.53 20.38
N ALA A 61 6.62 6.78 19.20
CA ALA A 61 7.37 6.73 17.94
C ALA A 61 8.50 7.75 17.93
N GLU A 62 8.24 9.00 18.32
CA GLU A 62 9.26 10.05 18.41
C GLU A 62 10.35 9.73 19.45
N GLN A 63 9.99 9.11 20.57
CA GLN A 63 10.98 8.67 21.55
C GLN A 63 11.87 7.56 21.00
N LEU A 64 11.29 6.58 20.29
CA LEU A 64 12.05 5.51 19.63
C LEU A 64 12.99 6.06 18.58
N GLU A 65 12.55 6.99 17.75
CA GLU A 65 13.37 7.66 16.74
C GLU A 65 14.59 8.36 17.39
N ARG A 66 14.37 9.14 18.46
CA ARG A 66 15.46 9.82 19.19
C ARG A 66 16.44 8.85 19.84
N GLU A 67 15.95 7.74 20.39
CA GLU A 67 16.76 6.78 21.14
C GLU A 67 17.59 5.88 20.22
N PHE A 68 17.00 5.39 19.12
CA PHE A 68 17.68 4.46 18.21
C PHE A 68 18.32 5.16 17.00
N GLY A 69 18.03 6.43 16.77
CA GLY A 69 18.57 7.19 15.65
C GLY A 69 18.09 6.74 14.28
N ILE A 70 17.02 5.91 14.20
CA ILE A 70 16.42 5.44 12.96
C ILE A 70 15.16 6.27 12.71
N PRO A 71 15.05 6.98 11.58
CA PRO A 71 13.86 7.78 11.27
C PRO A 71 12.58 6.94 11.25
N ILE A 72 11.51 7.46 11.85
CA ILE A 72 10.15 6.89 11.76
C ILE A 72 9.31 7.86 10.95
N VAL A 73 9.18 7.59 9.67
CA VAL A 73 8.68 8.56 8.68
C VAL A 73 7.19 8.84 8.87
N ASN A 74 6.38 7.79 9.11
CA ASN A 74 4.94 7.95 9.32
C ASN A 74 4.47 7.22 10.58
N LYS A 75 3.49 7.83 11.25
CA LYS A 75 2.70 7.25 12.35
C LYS A 75 1.28 7.13 11.85
N ARG A 76 0.69 5.94 11.92
CA ARG A 76 -0.60 5.65 11.28
C ARG A 76 -1.54 4.89 12.20
N ILE A 77 -2.83 4.99 11.91
CA ILE A 77 -3.87 4.14 12.50
C ILE A 77 -4.52 3.33 11.38
N SER A 78 -4.83 2.06 11.67
CA SER A 78 -5.74 1.25 10.88
C SER A 78 -6.86 0.75 11.75
N VAL A 79 -8.11 0.78 11.24
CA VAL A 79 -9.27 0.37 12.03
C VAL A 79 -10.00 -0.81 11.38
N THR A 80 -10.85 -1.48 12.14
CA THR A 80 -11.81 -2.46 11.60
C THR A 80 -12.50 -1.87 10.36
N PRO A 81 -12.64 -2.62 9.25
CA PRO A 81 -13.37 -2.13 8.09
C PRO A 81 -14.71 -1.51 8.46
N ILE A 82 -14.88 -0.23 8.18
CA ILE A 82 -16.07 0.54 8.62
C ILE A 82 -17.38 -0.11 8.17
N ALA A 83 -17.38 -0.76 6.99
CA ALA A 83 -18.57 -1.46 6.53
C ALA A 83 -19.05 -2.55 7.52
N GLU A 84 -18.14 -3.22 8.24
CA GLU A 84 -18.48 -4.29 9.20
C GLU A 84 -19.26 -3.77 10.42
N ILE A 85 -18.96 -2.55 10.86
CA ILE A 85 -19.62 -1.94 12.03
C ILE A 85 -20.86 -1.12 11.66
N CYS A 86 -21.15 -0.97 10.37
CA CYS A 86 -22.28 -0.18 9.86
C CYS A 86 -23.53 -1.00 9.52
N ALA A 87 -23.58 -2.28 9.85
CA ALA A 87 -24.72 -3.16 9.50
C ALA A 87 -26.07 -2.64 10.04
N ALA A 88 -26.08 -2.02 11.20
CA ALA A 88 -27.26 -1.45 11.85
C ALA A 88 -27.55 0.00 11.46
N VAL A 89 -26.62 0.70 10.81
CA VAL A 89 -26.75 2.14 10.48
C VAL A 89 -27.90 2.36 9.50
N THR A 90 -28.79 3.28 9.84
CA THR A 90 -29.95 3.62 9.00
C THR A 90 -29.63 4.65 7.92
N ALA A 91 -28.70 5.57 8.17
CA ALA A 91 -28.26 6.57 7.20
C ALA A 91 -27.62 5.93 5.96
N ASP A 92 -27.76 6.57 4.79
CA ASP A 92 -27.15 6.11 3.54
C ASP A 92 -25.75 6.70 3.33
N ASP A 93 -25.46 7.86 3.93
CA ASP A 93 -24.13 8.52 3.89
C ASP A 93 -23.34 8.19 5.16
N LEU A 94 -22.18 7.60 4.99
CA LEU A 94 -21.24 7.25 6.07
C LEU A 94 -20.08 8.25 6.20
N SER A 95 -20.06 9.32 5.43
CA SER A 95 -19.00 10.34 5.51
C SER A 95 -18.87 11.00 6.91
N PRO A 96 -19.91 11.11 7.78
CA PRO A 96 -19.74 11.54 9.16
C PRO A 96 -18.72 10.71 9.96
N ILE A 97 -18.66 9.39 9.69
CA ILE A 97 -17.68 8.50 10.34
C ILE A 97 -16.27 8.82 9.85
N ALA A 98 -16.07 9.01 8.53
CA ALA A 98 -14.78 9.40 7.97
C ALA A 98 -14.28 10.73 8.57
N ARG A 99 -15.16 11.72 8.71
CA ARG A 99 -14.82 13.00 9.37
C ARG A 99 -14.44 12.82 10.85
N ALA A 100 -15.07 11.88 11.56
CA ALA A 100 -14.69 11.56 12.93
C ALA A 100 -13.31 10.89 13.00
N MET A 101 -13.02 9.96 12.10
CA MET A 101 -11.71 9.33 11.95
C MET A 101 -10.62 10.37 11.65
N ASP A 102 -10.89 11.31 10.76
CA ASP A 102 -9.96 12.37 10.38
C ASP A 102 -9.63 13.29 11.55
N ARG A 103 -10.66 13.74 12.29
CA ARG A 103 -10.48 14.54 13.51
C ARG A 103 -9.70 13.79 14.58
N ALA A 104 -10.01 12.51 14.81
CA ALA A 104 -9.27 11.69 15.76
C ALA A 104 -7.80 11.56 15.35
N GLY A 105 -7.53 11.30 14.07
CA GLY A 105 -6.16 11.26 13.53
C GLY A 105 -5.42 12.58 13.69
N ALA A 106 -6.09 13.71 13.47
CA ALA A 106 -5.52 15.03 13.66
C ALA A 106 -5.19 15.31 15.15
N GLU A 107 -6.07 14.92 16.07
CA GLU A 107 -5.88 15.12 17.50
C GLU A 107 -4.69 14.34 18.06
N VAL A 108 -4.55 13.07 17.67
CA VAL A 108 -3.42 12.24 18.12
C VAL A 108 -2.15 12.44 17.29
N GLY A 109 -2.20 13.27 16.24
CA GLY A 109 -1.04 13.68 15.44
C GLY A 109 -0.54 12.62 14.44
N VAL A 110 -1.38 11.67 14.02
CA VAL A 110 -0.99 10.68 13.01
C VAL A 110 -1.11 11.23 11.59
N ASP A 111 -0.30 10.67 10.69
CA ASP A 111 -0.24 11.09 9.29
C ASP A 111 -1.42 10.56 8.47
N PHE A 112 -1.81 9.29 8.69
CA PHE A 112 -2.89 8.63 7.94
C PHE A 112 -3.74 7.73 8.82
N VAL A 113 -5.00 7.55 8.40
CA VAL A 113 -5.98 6.65 9.03
C VAL A 113 -6.59 5.76 7.95
N GLY A 114 -6.29 4.47 7.99
CA GLY A 114 -6.88 3.45 7.13
C GLY A 114 -8.09 2.76 7.75
N GLY A 115 -8.89 2.07 6.91
CA GLY A 115 -10.03 1.28 7.38
C GLY A 115 -11.40 1.85 6.99
N PHE A 116 -11.48 2.96 6.24
CA PHE A 116 -12.74 3.32 5.57
C PHE A 116 -12.96 2.37 4.39
N SER A 117 -13.22 1.09 4.71
CA SER A 117 -13.03 -0.05 3.82
C SER A 117 -14.22 -1.00 3.81
N ALA A 118 -14.34 -1.78 2.71
CA ALA A 118 -15.31 -2.86 2.54
C ALA A 118 -14.66 -4.10 1.91
N LEU A 119 -15.10 -5.31 2.33
CA LEU A 119 -14.61 -6.59 1.85
C LEU A 119 -15.72 -7.29 1.05
N VAL A 120 -15.80 -7.03 -0.26
CA VAL A 120 -16.92 -7.44 -1.12
C VAL A 120 -16.61 -8.57 -2.11
N HIS A 121 -15.45 -9.23 -1.94
CA HIS A 121 -15.01 -10.31 -2.81
C HIS A 121 -15.92 -11.53 -2.83
N LYS A 122 -16.68 -11.79 -1.76
CA LYS A 122 -17.68 -12.87 -1.71
C LYS A 122 -19.09 -12.40 -2.03
N GLY A 123 -19.35 -11.11 -1.90
CA GLY A 123 -20.65 -10.47 -2.09
C GLY A 123 -20.69 -9.18 -1.29
N ALA A 124 -21.58 -8.26 -1.62
CA ALA A 124 -21.74 -7.00 -0.94
C ALA A 124 -23.03 -6.96 -0.13
N THR A 125 -22.95 -6.53 1.13
CA THR A 125 -24.08 -6.24 2.00
C THR A 125 -24.63 -4.84 1.73
N LYS A 126 -25.75 -4.48 2.36
CA LYS A 126 -26.28 -3.10 2.29
C LYS A 126 -25.27 -2.09 2.89
N ALA A 127 -24.57 -2.47 3.97
CA ALA A 127 -23.55 -1.62 4.59
C ALA A 127 -22.36 -1.39 3.66
N ASP A 128 -21.90 -2.43 2.95
CA ASP A 128 -20.82 -2.29 1.98
C ASP A 128 -21.22 -1.34 0.84
N HIS A 129 -22.46 -1.43 0.36
CA HIS A 129 -22.96 -0.52 -0.68
C HIS A 129 -23.01 0.93 -0.20
N LYS A 130 -23.45 1.18 1.05
CA LYS A 130 -23.48 2.52 1.67
C LYS A 130 -22.04 3.06 1.80
N LEU A 131 -21.12 2.25 2.30
CA LEU A 131 -19.72 2.65 2.42
C LEU A 131 -19.13 3.02 1.06
N MET A 132 -19.22 2.13 0.05
CA MET A 132 -18.68 2.40 -1.28
C MET A 132 -19.24 3.69 -1.87
N ASN A 133 -20.55 3.95 -1.72
CA ASN A 133 -21.17 5.17 -2.20
C ASN A 133 -20.67 6.44 -1.46
N SER A 134 -20.25 6.29 -0.21
CA SER A 134 -19.74 7.39 0.61
C SER A 134 -18.25 7.71 0.37
N ILE A 135 -17.49 6.80 -0.27
CA ILE A 135 -16.03 6.96 -0.46
C ILE A 135 -15.67 8.28 -1.15
N PRO A 136 -16.27 8.67 -2.29
CA PRO A 136 -15.83 9.90 -2.97
C PRO A 136 -15.94 11.13 -2.09
N ARG A 137 -17.07 11.28 -1.41
CA ARG A 137 -17.31 12.40 -0.48
C ARG A 137 -16.41 12.33 0.75
N ALA A 138 -16.28 11.15 1.35
CA ALA A 138 -15.42 10.93 2.51
C ALA A 138 -13.97 11.37 2.23
N LEU A 139 -13.41 10.96 1.09
CA LEU A 139 -12.04 11.29 0.70
C LEU A 139 -11.87 12.77 0.28
N ALA A 140 -12.93 13.39 -0.23
CA ALA A 140 -12.93 14.82 -0.54
C ALA A 140 -12.99 15.71 0.72
N GLU A 141 -13.71 15.28 1.74
CA GLU A 141 -13.92 16.04 2.97
C GLU A 141 -12.86 15.79 4.06
N THR A 142 -11.91 14.86 3.85
CA THR A 142 -10.90 14.47 4.83
C THR A 142 -9.48 14.60 4.28
N GLU A 143 -8.51 14.79 5.16
CA GLU A 143 -7.09 14.88 4.80
C GLU A 143 -6.38 13.55 4.99
N ARG A 144 -6.57 12.88 6.13
CA ARG A 144 -5.82 11.70 6.58
C ARG A 144 -6.48 10.37 6.24
N VAL A 145 -7.79 10.37 6.05
CA VAL A 145 -8.55 9.13 5.83
C VAL A 145 -8.24 8.53 4.47
N CYS A 146 -7.94 7.24 4.49
CA CYS A 146 -7.74 6.42 3.31
C CYS A 146 -8.80 5.33 3.24
N ALA A 147 -9.16 4.93 2.01
CA ALA A 147 -10.18 3.94 1.74
C ALA A 147 -9.64 2.76 0.92
N SER A 148 -10.20 1.58 1.12
CA SER A 148 -9.91 0.42 0.28
C SER A 148 -11.13 -0.47 0.12
N VAL A 149 -11.22 -1.15 -1.03
CA VAL A 149 -12.27 -2.13 -1.29
C VAL A 149 -11.66 -3.40 -1.87
N ASN A 150 -11.84 -4.53 -1.19
CA ASN A 150 -11.38 -5.82 -1.68
C ASN A 150 -12.47 -6.47 -2.53
N VAL A 151 -12.29 -6.49 -3.86
CA VAL A 151 -13.28 -6.97 -4.82
C VAL A 151 -13.03 -8.41 -5.29
N GLY A 152 -11.86 -8.97 -5.02
CA GLY A 152 -11.47 -10.30 -5.51
C GLY A 152 -10.67 -11.10 -4.50
N SER A 153 -10.67 -12.43 -4.68
CA SER A 153 -9.74 -13.33 -4.00
C SER A 153 -9.56 -14.63 -4.78
N THR A 154 -8.43 -15.30 -4.56
CA THR A 154 -8.15 -16.62 -5.14
C THR A 154 -9.25 -17.63 -4.83
N ARG A 155 -9.86 -17.55 -3.64
CA ARG A 155 -10.90 -18.50 -3.20
C ARG A 155 -12.31 -18.17 -3.69
N ALA A 156 -12.62 -16.89 -3.89
CA ALA A 156 -13.98 -16.45 -4.23
C ALA A 156 -14.12 -16.04 -5.68
N GLY A 157 -13.04 -15.84 -6.42
CA GLY A 157 -13.06 -15.19 -7.72
C GLY A 157 -13.15 -13.67 -7.60
N ILE A 158 -13.58 -13.00 -8.65
CA ILE A 158 -13.67 -11.54 -8.72
C ILE A 158 -15.14 -11.12 -8.78
N ASN A 159 -15.55 -10.20 -7.93
CA ASN A 159 -16.85 -9.53 -7.98
C ASN A 159 -16.80 -8.42 -9.03
N MET A 160 -17.22 -8.74 -10.27
CA MET A 160 -17.12 -7.83 -11.43
C MET A 160 -18.04 -6.61 -11.28
N ASP A 161 -19.21 -6.77 -10.63
CA ASP A 161 -20.11 -5.65 -10.34
C ASP A 161 -19.45 -4.63 -9.40
N ALA A 162 -18.78 -5.13 -8.37
CA ALA A 162 -18.03 -4.28 -7.45
C ALA A 162 -16.82 -3.62 -8.12
N ALA A 163 -16.08 -4.34 -8.96
CA ALA A 163 -14.96 -3.80 -9.72
C ALA A 163 -15.40 -2.66 -10.66
N PHE A 164 -16.50 -2.85 -11.38
CA PHE A 164 -17.07 -1.82 -12.25
C PHE A 164 -17.55 -0.59 -11.45
N LYS A 165 -18.22 -0.83 -10.32
CA LYS A 165 -18.62 0.26 -9.42
C LYS A 165 -17.43 1.04 -8.90
N MET A 166 -16.33 0.36 -8.50
CA MET A 166 -15.12 1.00 -8.02
C MET A 166 -14.44 1.85 -9.08
N ALA A 167 -14.46 1.46 -10.34
CA ALA A 167 -13.97 2.28 -11.45
C ALA A 167 -14.69 3.64 -11.52
N GLY A 168 -16.01 3.66 -11.34
CA GLY A 168 -16.79 4.90 -11.25
C GLY A 168 -16.47 5.71 -9.99
N ILE A 169 -16.27 5.06 -8.86
CA ILE A 169 -15.91 5.70 -7.58
C ILE A 169 -14.53 6.36 -7.66
N ILE A 170 -13.56 5.73 -8.31
CA ILE A 170 -12.21 6.31 -8.55
C ILE A 170 -12.34 7.62 -9.33
N LYS A 171 -13.14 7.64 -10.42
CA LYS A 171 -13.38 8.86 -11.20
C LYS A 171 -14.03 9.95 -10.36
N GLN A 172 -15.08 9.64 -9.61
CA GLN A 172 -15.76 10.60 -8.76
C GLN A 172 -14.83 11.15 -7.66
N ALA A 173 -13.99 10.31 -7.05
CA ALA A 173 -13.03 10.75 -6.05
C ALA A 173 -11.99 11.71 -6.65
N ALA A 174 -11.52 11.44 -7.88
CA ALA A 174 -10.63 12.33 -8.61
C ALA A 174 -11.31 13.66 -8.95
N GLU A 175 -12.54 13.63 -9.49
CA GLU A 175 -13.33 14.82 -9.85
C GLU A 175 -13.57 15.73 -8.63
N LEU A 176 -13.98 15.17 -7.49
CA LEU A 176 -14.24 15.94 -6.25
C LEU A 176 -12.97 16.55 -5.62
N THR A 177 -11.80 16.13 -6.07
CA THR A 177 -10.50 16.61 -5.56
C THR A 177 -9.59 17.12 -6.68
N ALA A 178 -10.16 17.52 -7.82
CA ALA A 178 -9.42 18.01 -8.97
C ALA A 178 -8.57 19.25 -8.65
N ASP A 179 -9.06 20.12 -7.76
CA ASP A 179 -8.36 21.29 -7.23
C ASP A 179 -7.18 20.95 -6.30
N ARG A 180 -7.09 19.70 -5.84
CA ARG A 180 -6.02 19.16 -4.98
C ARG A 180 -5.30 17.99 -5.65
N GLN A 181 -4.95 18.13 -6.93
CA GLN A 181 -4.23 17.12 -7.73
C GLN A 181 -4.90 15.73 -7.76
N CYS A 182 -6.23 15.68 -7.71
CA CYS A 182 -7.01 14.43 -7.71
C CYS A 182 -6.63 13.45 -6.57
N ILE A 183 -6.13 13.97 -5.44
CA ILE A 183 -5.58 13.18 -4.33
C ILE A 183 -6.62 12.23 -3.69
N GLY A 184 -7.91 12.49 -3.84
CA GLY A 184 -8.95 11.56 -3.41
C GLY A 184 -8.80 10.17 -4.02
N ALA A 185 -8.48 10.09 -5.31
CA ALA A 185 -8.16 8.82 -5.96
C ALA A 185 -6.82 8.24 -5.46
N GLY A 186 -5.83 9.07 -5.12
CA GLY A 186 -4.56 8.63 -4.53
C GLY A 186 -4.69 8.05 -3.10
N LYS A 187 -5.80 8.34 -2.40
CA LYS A 187 -6.14 7.78 -1.09
C LYS A 187 -7.07 6.57 -1.16
N LEU A 188 -7.32 6.03 -2.35
CA LEU A 188 -8.23 4.91 -2.60
C LEU A 188 -7.50 3.75 -3.28
N VAL A 189 -7.67 2.54 -2.74
CA VAL A 189 -7.12 1.31 -3.33
C VAL A 189 -8.21 0.27 -3.57
N VAL A 190 -8.18 -0.37 -4.73
CA VAL A 190 -8.99 -1.56 -5.02
C VAL A 190 -8.10 -2.78 -4.97
N PHE A 191 -8.49 -3.79 -4.17
CA PHE A 191 -7.69 -5.00 -3.93
C PHE A 191 -8.28 -6.27 -4.52
N CYS A 192 -7.39 -7.20 -4.83
CA CYS A 192 -7.62 -8.64 -4.81
C CYS A 192 -6.69 -9.29 -3.79
N ASN A 193 -7.21 -10.23 -2.97
CA ASN A 193 -6.48 -10.87 -1.87
C ASN A 193 -5.88 -9.85 -0.88
N ALA A 194 -6.67 -8.87 -0.44
CA ALA A 194 -6.21 -7.91 0.56
C ALA A 194 -5.72 -8.62 1.82
N VAL A 195 -4.58 -8.18 2.35
CA VAL A 195 -4.05 -8.66 3.64
C VAL A 195 -4.62 -7.82 4.78
N GLU A 196 -4.93 -8.47 5.89
CA GLU A 196 -5.64 -7.87 7.03
C GLU A 196 -4.71 -7.12 7.99
N ASP A 197 -3.41 -7.33 7.87
CA ASP A 197 -2.35 -6.81 8.75
C ASP A 197 -1.41 -5.82 8.04
N ASN A 198 -1.83 -5.27 6.91
CA ASN A 198 -1.05 -4.32 6.12
C ASN A 198 -0.85 -2.99 6.88
N PRO A 199 0.40 -2.55 7.15
CA PRO A 199 0.67 -1.30 7.85
C PRO A 199 0.66 -0.06 6.94
N PHE A 200 0.56 -0.22 5.61
CA PHE A 200 0.70 0.88 4.67
C PHE A 200 -0.62 1.59 4.37
N MET A 201 -0.53 2.92 4.16
CA MET A 201 -1.66 3.78 3.84
C MET A 201 -2.43 3.30 2.60
N ALA A 202 -3.61 3.84 2.43
CA ALA A 202 -4.64 3.52 1.48
C ALA A 202 -5.20 2.11 1.67
N GLY A 203 -4.37 1.06 1.79
CA GLY A 203 -4.81 -0.30 1.93
C GLY A 203 -4.93 -0.84 3.35
N ALA A 204 -4.46 -0.12 4.37
CA ALA A 204 -4.44 -0.60 5.73
C ALA A 204 -5.86 -0.73 6.33
N PHE A 205 -6.11 -1.84 7.00
CA PHE A 205 -7.26 -2.03 7.88
C PHE A 205 -6.93 -3.06 8.96
N HIS A 206 -7.66 -3.03 10.07
CA HIS A 206 -7.50 -3.96 11.18
C HIS A 206 -8.42 -5.17 10.98
N GLY A 207 -7.83 -6.35 10.86
CA GLY A 207 -8.54 -7.58 10.52
C GLY A 207 -9.45 -8.12 11.63
N SER A 208 -10.36 -9.00 11.24
CA SER A 208 -11.37 -9.52 12.17
C SER A 208 -10.86 -10.56 13.15
N GLY A 209 -9.70 -11.14 12.91
CA GLY A 209 -9.05 -12.14 13.80
C GLY A 209 -8.02 -11.54 14.75
N GLU A 210 -7.76 -10.24 14.66
CA GLU A 210 -6.75 -9.53 15.45
C GLU A 210 -7.21 -9.22 16.88
N ALA A 211 -6.24 -8.94 17.76
CA ALA A 211 -6.50 -8.43 19.10
C ALA A 211 -7.13 -7.02 19.06
N ASP A 212 -7.61 -6.52 20.21
CA ASP A 212 -8.24 -5.19 20.28
C ASP A 212 -7.33 -4.05 19.84
N GLU A 213 -6.01 -4.19 20.05
CA GLU A 213 -4.98 -3.28 19.63
C GLU A 213 -3.72 -4.04 19.21
N VAL A 214 -3.18 -3.71 18.04
CA VAL A 214 -1.99 -4.37 17.47
C VAL A 214 -1.09 -3.33 16.83
N VAL A 215 0.22 -3.36 17.11
CA VAL A 215 1.16 -2.49 16.42
C VAL A 215 1.89 -3.25 15.32
N ASN A 216 1.75 -2.77 14.08
CA ASN A 216 2.44 -3.25 12.89
C ASN A 216 3.52 -2.25 12.49
N VAL A 217 4.67 -2.74 12.02
CA VAL A 217 5.78 -1.88 11.61
C VAL A 217 6.19 -2.18 10.18
N GLY A 218 6.32 -1.14 9.37
CA GLY A 218 6.89 -1.22 8.03
C GLY A 218 8.31 -0.67 8.03
N VAL A 219 9.26 -1.46 7.56
CA VAL A 219 10.66 -1.04 7.39
C VAL A 219 11.01 -1.02 5.92
N SER A 220 11.79 -0.01 5.50
CA SER A 220 12.18 0.17 4.10
C SER A 220 13.67 0.48 3.98
N GLY A 221 14.23 0.25 2.81
CA GLY A 221 15.63 0.52 2.51
C GLY A 221 16.04 0.16 1.09
N PRO A 222 15.35 0.67 0.04
CA PRO A 222 15.81 0.52 -1.35
C PRO A 222 17.23 1.04 -1.53
N GLY A 223 17.55 2.19 -0.94
CA GLY A 223 18.89 2.78 -0.98
C GLY A 223 19.97 1.90 -0.39
N VAL A 224 19.65 1.13 0.67
CA VAL A 224 20.60 0.16 1.26
C VAL A 224 20.91 -0.97 0.28
N VAL A 225 19.87 -1.54 -0.33
CA VAL A 225 20.03 -2.61 -1.34
C VAL A 225 20.81 -2.10 -2.54
N ARG A 226 20.46 -0.93 -3.06
CA ARG A 226 21.16 -0.30 -4.18
C ARG A 226 22.64 -0.07 -3.89
N ALA A 227 22.97 0.46 -2.71
CA ALA A 227 24.36 0.72 -2.32
C ALA A 227 25.19 -0.58 -2.28
N VAL A 228 24.63 -1.65 -1.70
CA VAL A 228 25.30 -2.96 -1.65
C VAL A 228 25.54 -3.52 -3.05
N LEU A 229 24.58 -3.36 -3.98
CA LEU A 229 24.75 -3.82 -5.36
C LEU A 229 25.78 -3.00 -6.13
N ALA A 230 25.90 -1.71 -5.86
CA ALA A 230 26.90 -0.83 -6.46
C ALA A 230 28.34 -1.21 -6.08
N ASP A 231 28.52 -1.81 -4.90
CA ASP A 231 29.81 -2.29 -4.39
C ASP A 231 30.20 -3.68 -4.90
N LEU A 232 29.29 -4.41 -5.58
CA LEU A 232 29.60 -5.72 -6.14
C LEU A 232 30.47 -5.60 -7.40
N PRO A 233 31.36 -6.58 -7.65
CA PRO A 233 32.04 -6.70 -8.94
C PRO A 233 31.03 -6.75 -10.11
N LYS A 234 31.33 -6.06 -11.19
CA LYS A 234 30.44 -6.05 -12.39
C LYS A 234 30.26 -7.45 -13.01
N GLU A 235 31.20 -8.33 -12.79
CA GLU A 235 31.20 -9.73 -13.24
C GLU A 235 30.47 -10.67 -12.28
N ALA A 236 29.93 -10.18 -11.16
CA ALA A 236 29.17 -10.99 -10.22
C ALA A 236 27.98 -11.64 -10.92
N ASP A 237 27.85 -12.95 -10.73
CA ASP A 237 26.70 -13.68 -11.28
C ASP A 237 25.40 -13.37 -10.50
N LEU A 238 24.26 -13.72 -11.08
CA LEU A 238 22.95 -13.46 -10.47
C LEU A 238 22.75 -14.20 -9.14
N THR A 239 23.46 -15.30 -8.90
CA THR A 239 23.42 -16.01 -7.60
C THR A 239 24.09 -15.15 -6.52
N THR A 240 25.24 -14.59 -6.81
CA THR A 240 25.97 -13.67 -5.92
C THR A 240 25.15 -12.41 -5.64
N VAL A 241 24.52 -11.85 -6.67
CA VAL A 241 23.62 -10.69 -6.54
C VAL A 241 22.43 -11.02 -5.63
N ALA A 242 21.75 -12.14 -5.84
CA ALA A 242 20.60 -12.57 -5.03
C ALA A 242 20.99 -12.80 -3.55
N GLU A 243 22.15 -13.43 -3.30
CA GLU A 243 22.65 -13.64 -1.94
C GLU A 243 23.00 -12.32 -1.23
N ALA A 244 23.56 -11.34 -1.94
CA ALA A 244 23.82 -10.01 -1.41
C ALA A 244 22.53 -9.29 -1.03
N ILE A 245 21.51 -9.33 -1.89
CA ILE A 245 20.18 -8.77 -1.61
C ILE A 245 19.56 -9.45 -0.37
N LYS A 246 19.59 -10.78 -0.32
CA LYS A 246 19.04 -11.55 0.81
C LYS A 246 19.72 -11.19 2.14
N ALA A 247 21.05 -11.10 2.15
CA ALA A 247 21.82 -10.73 3.33
C ALA A 247 21.48 -9.29 3.78
N THR A 248 21.31 -8.36 2.85
CA THR A 248 20.93 -6.97 3.13
C THR A 248 19.50 -6.90 3.70
N ALA A 249 18.55 -7.58 3.08
CA ALA A 249 17.16 -7.68 3.54
C ALA A 249 17.07 -8.24 4.97
N PHE A 250 17.90 -9.25 5.31
CA PHE A 250 18.01 -9.76 6.67
C PHE A 250 18.42 -8.64 7.67
N LYS A 251 19.42 -7.83 7.34
CA LYS A 251 19.90 -6.74 8.23
C LYS A 251 18.83 -5.66 8.41
N ILE A 252 18.18 -5.22 7.32
CA ILE A 252 17.10 -4.25 7.35
C ILE A 252 15.95 -4.76 8.25
N THR A 253 15.56 -6.02 8.07
CA THR A 253 14.48 -6.65 8.86
C THR A 253 14.83 -6.72 10.34
N ARG A 254 16.10 -6.96 10.70
CA ARG A 254 16.54 -6.98 12.11
C ARG A 254 16.38 -5.62 12.79
N ALA A 255 16.62 -4.53 12.07
CA ALA A 255 16.40 -3.17 12.59
C ALA A 255 14.89 -2.93 12.81
N GLY A 256 14.04 -3.31 11.84
CA GLY A 256 12.58 -3.22 11.97
C GLY A 256 12.03 -4.07 13.12
N GLU A 257 12.52 -5.29 13.32
CA GLU A 257 12.10 -6.17 14.43
C GLU A 257 12.40 -5.57 15.79
N LEU A 258 13.56 -4.91 15.95
CA LEU A 258 13.91 -4.19 17.17
C LEU A 258 12.87 -3.08 17.45
N MET A 259 12.58 -2.27 16.45
CA MET A 259 11.62 -1.17 16.58
C MET A 259 10.20 -1.68 16.87
N ALA A 260 9.77 -2.76 16.23
CA ALA A 260 8.45 -3.37 16.45
C ALA A 260 8.30 -3.89 17.89
N ARG A 261 9.31 -4.56 18.43
CA ARG A 261 9.32 -5.05 19.82
C ARG A 261 9.26 -3.92 20.83
N GLU A 262 10.08 -2.89 20.63
CA GLU A 262 10.12 -1.74 21.53
C GLU A 262 8.81 -0.91 21.46
N ALA A 263 8.23 -0.72 20.27
CA ALA A 263 6.94 -0.07 20.10
C ALA A 263 5.85 -0.85 20.86
N SER A 264 5.74 -2.16 20.64
CA SER A 264 4.78 -3.03 21.33
C SER A 264 4.93 -2.95 22.87
N ARG A 265 6.17 -3.05 23.36
CA ARG A 265 6.43 -3.02 24.80
C ARG A 265 6.04 -1.67 25.44
N ARG A 266 6.33 -0.54 24.77
CA ARG A 266 6.07 0.81 25.31
C ARG A 266 4.60 1.18 25.23
N LEU A 267 3.94 0.78 24.14
CA LEU A 267 2.49 0.99 23.96
C LEU A 267 1.64 0.02 24.81
N GLY A 268 2.23 -1.09 25.27
CA GLY A 268 1.49 -2.11 26.02
C GLY A 268 0.50 -2.91 25.16
N VAL A 269 0.71 -2.93 23.82
CA VAL A 269 -0.18 -3.61 22.87
C VAL A 269 0.53 -4.81 22.23
N GLN A 270 -0.25 -5.71 21.61
CA GLN A 270 0.31 -6.87 20.92
C GLN A 270 1.19 -6.42 19.76
N LYS A 271 2.37 -7.07 19.60
CA LYS A 271 3.18 -6.94 18.38
C LYS A 271 2.52 -7.76 17.26
N GLY A 272 2.16 -7.10 16.19
CA GLY A 272 1.68 -7.70 14.97
C GLY A 272 2.82 -8.04 14.01
N ILE A 273 2.65 -7.74 12.74
CA ILE A 273 3.62 -8.07 11.70
C ILE A 273 4.71 -7.01 11.57
N LEU A 274 5.82 -7.48 11.01
CA LEU A 274 6.86 -6.64 10.43
C LEU A 274 6.76 -6.76 8.91
N ASP A 275 6.49 -5.64 8.26
CA ASP A 275 6.47 -5.56 6.81
C ASP A 275 7.83 -5.05 6.30
N LEU A 276 8.53 -5.90 5.58
CA LEU A 276 9.73 -5.54 4.83
C LEU A 276 9.35 -5.24 3.39
N SER A 277 8.96 -4.01 3.13
CA SER A 277 8.72 -3.53 1.77
C SER A 277 9.83 -2.60 1.35
N LEU A 278 10.50 -2.90 0.22
CA LEU A 278 11.33 -1.93 -0.46
C LEU A 278 10.40 -0.89 -1.07
N ALA A 279 9.92 0.02 -0.23
CA ALA A 279 9.03 1.11 -0.60
C ALA A 279 9.90 2.34 -0.89
N PRO A 280 10.03 2.77 -2.17
CA PRO A 280 10.89 3.87 -2.55
C PRO A 280 10.37 5.22 -2.06
N THR A 281 11.21 6.25 -2.18
CA THR A 281 10.83 7.66 -2.08
C THR A 281 11.29 8.39 -3.35
N PRO A 282 10.78 9.62 -3.60
CA PRO A 282 11.29 10.44 -4.70
C PRO A 282 12.74 10.91 -4.52
N ALA A 283 13.36 10.61 -3.39
CA ALA A 283 14.75 10.96 -3.10
C ALA A 283 15.71 10.18 -4.02
N GLU A 284 16.75 10.88 -4.49
CA GLU A 284 17.80 10.24 -5.29
C GLU A 284 18.46 9.08 -4.54
N GLY A 285 18.58 7.95 -5.21
CA GLY A 285 19.20 6.75 -4.65
C GLY A 285 18.28 5.86 -3.83
N ASP A 286 17.03 6.24 -3.59
CA ASP A 286 16.03 5.45 -2.87
C ASP A 286 14.95 4.92 -3.83
N SER A 287 15.36 4.19 -4.86
CA SER A 287 14.53 3.76 -5.99
C SER A 287 14.64 2.25 -6.23
N VAL A 288 13.51 1.59 -6.39
CA VAL A 288 13.44 0.18 -6.81
C VAL A 288 13.82 0.04 -8.29
N ALA A 289 13.44 0.98 -9.14
CA ALA A 289 13.88 0.98 -10.53
C ALA A 289 15.41 1.03 -10.62
N GLU A 290 16.08 1.86 -9.83
CA GLU A 290 17.56 1.92 -9.80
C GLU A 290 18.20 0.64 -9.26
N ILE A 291 17.52 -0.10 -8.36
CA ILE A 291 17.98 -1.44 -7.96
C ILE A 291 17.95 -2.40 -9.17
N LEU A 292 16.86 -2.39 -9.96
CA LEU A 292 16.73 -3.23 -11.14
C LEU A 292 17.81 -2.90 -12.19
N GLU A 293 18.09 -1.61 -12.38
CA GLU A 293 19.16 -1.13 -13.25
C GLU A 293 20.55 -1.53 -12.72
N ALA A 294 20.78 -1.49 -11.40
CA ALA A 294 22.01 -1.99 -10.77
C ALA A 294 22.19 -3.52 -10.90
N ILE A 295 21.09 -4.28 -10.96
CA ILE A 295 21.15 -5.73 -11.30
C ILE A 295 21.63 -5.98 -12.73
N GLY A 296 21.52 -4.97 -13.61
CA GLY A 296 22.00 -5.04 -14.99
C GLY A 296 20.90 -4.89 -16.05
N VAL A 297 19.69 -4.53 -15.68
CA VAL A 297 18.66 -4.09 -16.64
C VAL A 297 19.08 -2.74 -17.21
N GLY A 298 18.97 -2.54 -18.52
CA GLY A 298 19.43 -1.28 -19.16
C GLY A 298 18.65 -0.07 -18.68
N GLN A 299 17.31 -0.16 -18.68
CA GLN A 299 16.38 0.80 -18.09
C GLN A 299 15.18 0.02 -17.53
N CYS A 300 14.66 0.46 -16.40
CA CYS A 300 13.44 -0.10 -15.84
C CYS A 300 12.29 0.00 -16.86
N GLY A 301 11.55 -1.09 -17.06
CA GLY A 301 10.55 -1.22 -18.12
C GLY A 301 11.03 -1.99 -19.34
N GLY A 302 12.33 -1.98 -19.64
CA GLY A 302 12.93 -2.73 -20.73
C GLY A 302 12.88 -4.26 -20.56
N PRO A 303 13.25 -5.03 -21.60
CA PRO A 303 13.37 -6.50 -21.50
C PRO A 303 14.28 -6.91 -20.34
N GLY A 304 13.86 -7.92 -19.56
CA GLY A 304 14.59 -8.39 -18.38
C GLY A 304 14.07 -7.80 -17.04
N THR A 305 13.39 -6.65 -17.04
CA THR A 305 12.88 -5.99 -15.82
C THR A 305 12.02 -6.91 -14.96
N THR A 306 11.06 -7.63 -15.55
CA THR A 306 10.18 -8.56 -14.83
C THR A 306 10.96 -9.71 -14.19
N ALA A 307 11.99 -10.26 -14.87
CA ALA A 307 12.84 -11.32 -14.34
C ALA A 307 13.70 -10.80 -13.17
N ALA A 308 14.32 -9.64 -13.32
CA ALA A 308 15.11 -9.01 -12.26
C ALA A 308 14.24 -8.69 -11.03
N LEU A 309 13.02 -8.19 -11.24
CA LEU A 309 12.05 -7.92 -10.17
C LEU A 309 11.63 -9.21 -9.45
N ALA A 310 11.42 -10.31 -10.17
CA ALA A 310 11.09 -11.60 -9.57
C ALA A 310 12.22 -12.07 -8.63
N MET A 311 13.47 -11.97 -9.06
CA MET A 311 14.64 -12.30 -8.25
C MET A 311 14.76 -11.37 -7.03
N LEU A 312 14.63 -10.08 -7.23
CA LEU A 312 14.66 -9.08 -6.16
C LEU A 312 13.60 -9.38 -5.09
N ASN A 313 12.35 -9.55 -5.50
CA ASN A 313 11.24 -9.81 -4.60
C ASN A 313 11.42 -11.11 -3.79
N ASP A 314 11.88 -12.17 -4.42
CA ASP A 314 12.16 -13.46 -3.77
C ASP A 314 13.32 -13.36 -2.77
N ALA A 315 14.43 -12.72 -3.16
CA ALA A 315 15.59 -12.53 -2.29
C ALA A 315 15.25 -11.69 -1.05
N VAL A 316 14.48 -10.61 -1.21
CA VAL A 316 13.99 -9.76 -0.12
C VAL A 316 13.14 -10.57 0.86
N LYS A 317 12.16 -11.34 0.37
CA LYS A 317 11.30 -12.18 1.21
C LYS A 317 12.10 -13.23 1.97
N LYS A 318 13.05 -13.89 1.31
CA LYS A 318 13.93 -14.88 1.96
C LYS A 318 14.77 -14.27 3.07
N GLY A 319 15.32 -13.08 2.87
CA GLY A 319 16.06 -12.35 3.90
C GLY A 319 15.16 -11.96 5.09
N GLY A 320 13.96 -11.48 4.81
CA GLY A 320 12.98 -11.11 5.83
C GLY A 320 12.60 -12.27 6.75
N VAL A 321 12.15 -13.39 6.20
CA VAL A 321 11.71 -14.55 7.01
C VAL A 321 12.84 -15.20 7.82
N MET A 322 14.09 -15.00 7.44
CA MET A 322 15.23 -15.42 8.23
C MET A 322 15.50 -14.52 9.45
N ALA A 323 15.04 -13.28 9.43
CA ALA A 323 15.32 -12.27 10.44
C ALA A 323 14.20 -12.13 11.49
N SER A 324 12.95 -12.40 11.13
CA SER A 324 11.77 -12.30 11.99
C SER A 324 10.78 -13.41 11.70
N SER A 325 10.14 -13.92 12.74
CA SER A 325 9.02 -14.90 12.63
C SER A 325 7.67 -14.22 12.35
N SER A 326 7.63 -12.91 12.30
CA SER A 326 6.39 -12.12 12.14
C SER A 326 6.40 -11.30 10.86
N VAL A 327 7.12 -11.73 9.82
CA VAL A 327 7.09 -11.07 8.51
C VAL A 327 5.73 -11.30 7.85
N GLY A 328 5.10 -10.22 7.41
CA GLY A 328 3.76 -10.24 6.83
C GLY A 328 3.48 -9.00 5.97
N GLY A 329 2.21 -8.65 5.87
CA GLY A 329 1.75 -7.50 5.10
C GLY A 329 2.05 -7.60 3.60
N LEU A 330 2.60 -6.55 3.04
CA LEU A 330 2.94 -6.42 1.63
C LEU A 330 4.44 -6.61 1.35
N SER A 331 5.15 -7.32 2.24
CA SER A 331 6.60 -7.52 2.17
C SER A 331 7.11 -7.89 0.79
N GLY A 332 8.19 -7.23 0.34
CA GLY A 332 8.85 -7.45 -0.93
C GLY A 332 9.20 -6.17 -1.67
N ALA A 333 9.30 -6.23 -2.99
CA ALA A 333 9.61 -5.08 -3.82
C ALA A 333 8.32 -4.34 -4.24
N PHE A 334 8.25 -3.06 -3.90
CA PHE A 334 7.17 -2.12 -4.23
C PHE A 334 7.52 -1.37 -5.53
N ILE A 335 6.53 -1.08 -6.36
CA ILE A 335 6.75 -0.41 -7.66
C ILE A 335 5.77 0.76 -7.89
N PRO A 336 5.61 1.71 -6.95
CA PRO A 336 4.77 2.87 -7.16
C PRO A 336 5.42 3.81 -8.19
N VAL A 337 4.62 4.35 -9.11
CA VAL A 337 5.20 5.19 -10.17
C VAL A 337 5.57 6.57 -9.63
N SER A 338 4.73 7.23 -8.83
CA SER A 338 5.01 8.60 -8.37
C SER A 338 6.02 8.71 -7.23
N GLU A 339 6.22 7.62 -6.48
CA GLU A 339 7.06 7.60 -5.29
C GLU A 339 8.49 7.12 -5.57
N ASP A 340 8.84 6.83 -6.84
CA ASP A 340 10.12 6.25 -7.26
C ASP A 340 10.72 7.07 -8.42
N ALA A 341 11.82 7.76 -8.16
CA ALA A 341 12.47 8.61 -9.16
C ALA A 341 12.84 7.85 -10.44
N GLY A 342 13.22 6.59 -10.34
CA GLY A 342 13.54 5.76 -11.50
C GLY A 342 12.31 5.30 -12.27
N MET A 343 11.20 4.98 -11.57
CA MET A 343 9.92 4.65 -12.21
C MET A 343 9.34 5.87 -12.94
N ILE A 344 9.41 7.06 -12.32
CA ILE A 344 9.01 8.32 -12.93
C ILE A 344 9.75 8.52 -14.26
N ARG A 345 11.09 8.46 -14.24
CA ARG A 345 11.91 8.60 -15.48
C ARG A 345 11.53 7.56 -16.53
N ALA A 346 11.38 6.31 -16.13
CA ALA A 346 11.03 5.23 -17.05
C ALA A 346 9.63 5.42 -17.68
N ALA A 347 8.69 6.00 -16.95
CA ALA A 347 7.37 6.33 -17.47
C ALA A 347 7.43 7.54 -18.43
N GLU A 348 8.18 8.60 -18.09
CA GLU A 348 8.39 9.78 -18.94
C GLU A 348 9.10 9.43 -20.26
N ASP A 349 10.09 8.54 -20.21
CA ASP A 349 10.82 8.04 -21.38
C ASP A 349 10.01 7.02 -22.22
N GLY A 350 8.82 6.63 -21.77
CA GLY A 350 7.98 5.62 -22.44
C GLY A 350 8.52 4.19 -22.34
N ALA A 351 9.47 3.92 -21.46
CA ALA A 351 9.98 2.57 -21.18
C ALA A 351 8.99 1.74 -20.35
N LEU A 352 8.18 2.41 -19.51
CA LEU A 352 7.07 1.81 -18.79
C LEU A 352 5.73 2.12 -19.47
N SER A 353 4.91 1.11 -19.69
CA SER A 353 3.49 1.24 -20.02
C SER A 353 2.67 0.56 -18.92
N ILE A 354 1.35 0.76 -18.90
CA ILE A 354 0.45 0.09 -17.95
C ILE A 354 0.56 -1.42 -18.13
N GLU A 355 0.56 -1.94 -19.36
CA GLU A 355 0.69 -3.37 -19.66
C GLU A 355 2.05 -3.94 -19.20
N LYS A 356 3.11 -3.13 -19.25
CA LYS A 356 4.41 -3.53 -18.70
C LYS A 356 4.38 -3.58 -17.17
N LEU A 357 3.74 -2.61 -16.55
CA LEU A 357 3.53 -2.62 -15.08
C LEU A 357 2.67 -3.81 -14.67
N GLU A 358 1.59 -4.15 -15.37
CA GLU A 358 0.78 -5.36 -15.12
C GLU A 358 1.63 -6.63 -15.20
N ALA A 359 2.51 -6.76 -16.20
CA ALA A 359 3.46 -7.88 -16.25
C ALA A 359 4.41 -7.89 -15.04
N MET A 360 4.85 -6.74 -14.56
CA MET A 360 5.70 -6.62 -13.37
C MET A 360 4.92 -6.94 -12.09
N THR A 361 3.63 -6.62 -12.02
CA THR A 361 2.79 -6.93 -10.85
C THR A 361 2.55 -8.42 -10.65
N CYS A 362 2.76 -9.24 -11.67
CA CYS A 362 2.79 -10.70 -11.50
C CYS A 362 3.84 -11.15 -10.46
N VAL A 363 4.92 -10.41 -10.31
CA VAL A 363 6.09 -10.79 -9.49
C VAL A 363 6.49 -9.77 -8.43
N CYS A 364 5.88 -8.59 -8.38
CA CYS A 364 6.09 -7.61 -7.31
C CYS A 364 5.34 -8.00 -6.04
N SER A 365 5.44 -7.17 -4.99
CA SER A 365 4.76 -7.43 -3.72
C SER A 365 3.31 -6.93 -3.67
N VAL A 366 2.93 -5.95 -4.47
CA VAL A 366 1.62 -5.29 -4.37
C VAL A 366 0.83 -5.32 -5.68
N GLY A 367 1.04 -4.38 -6.59
CA GLY A 367 0.21 -4.19 -7.78
C GLY A 367 0.52 -2.86 -8.46
N LEU A 368 -0.44 -2.35 -9.22
CA LEU A 368 -0.40 -1.03 -9.82
C LEU A 368 -0.58 0.04 -8.73
N ASP A 369 0.41 0.91 -8.59
CA ASP A 369 0.41 1.87 -7.49
C ASP A 369 0.79 3.28 -7.93
N MET A 370 0.00 4.27 -7.48
CA MET A 370 0.19 5.70 -7.75
C MET A 370 0.37 6.02 -9.25
N ILE A 371 -0.52 5.52 -10.09
CA ILE A 371 -0.46 5.68 -11.54
C ILE A 371 -1.46 6.75 -11.97
N ALA A 372 -0.96 7.87 -12.50
CA ALA A 372 -1.80 8.89 -13.12
C ALA A 372 -2.14 8.51 -14.56
N VAL A 373 -3.42 8.67 -14.93
CA VAL A 373 -3.94 8.45 -16.28
C VAL A 373 -4.71 9.68 -16.74
N PRO A 374 -4.94 9.89 -18.07
CA PRO A 374 -5.75 11.01 -18.54
C PRO A 374 -7.10 11.12 -17.82
N GLY A 375 -7.55 12.33 -17.51
CA GLY A 375 -8.79 12.56 -16.77
C GLY A 375 -10.05 12.11 -17.49
N ASP A 376 -10.00 12.01 -18.83
CA ASP A 376 -11.06 11.51 -19.68
C ASP A 376 -11.06 9.98 -19.86
N THR A 377 -10.13 9.26 -19.22
CA THR A 377 -10.12 7.79 -19.22
C THR A 377 -11.50 7.26 -18.83
N THR A 378 -12.06 6.38 -19.65
CA THR A 378 -13.42 5.88 -19.46
C THR A 378 -13.52 4.95 -18.24
N GLN A 379 -14.73 4.83 -17.67
CA GLN A 379 -14.97 3.90 -16.56
C GLN A 379 -14.68 2.46 -16.99
N GLU A 380 -14.98 2.11 -18.24
CA GLU A 380 -14.73 0.79 -18.82
C GLU A 380 -13.23 0.47 -18.89
N ALA A 381 -12.40 1.47 -19.20
CA ALA A 381 -10.94 1.29 -19.24
C ALA A 381 -10.37 1.10 -17.81
N ILE A 382 -10.79 1.92 -16.86
CA ILE A 382 -10.39 1.76 -15.45
C ILE A 382 -10.86 0.41 -14.90
N PHE A 383 -12.09 -0.01 -15.24
CA PHE A 383 -12.60 -1.33 -14.88
C PHE A 383 -11.74 -2.46 -15.48
N GLY A 384 -11.34 -2.33 -16.74
CA GLY A 384 -10.46 -3.30 -17.40
C GLY A 384 -9.16 -3.50 -16.64
N ILE A 385 -8.49 -2.40 -16.30
CA ILE A 385 -7.24 -2.42 -15.50
C ILE A 385 -7.46 -3.07 -14.12
N ILE A 386 -8.57 -2.74 -13.43
CA ILE A 386 -8.92 -3.39 -12.15
C ILE A 386 -9.14 -4.89 -12.33
N ALA A 387 -9.83 -5.29 -13.39
CA ALA A 387 -10.13 -6.70 -13.67
C ALA A 387 -8.86 -7.50 -13.98
N ASP A 388 -7.93 -6.94 -14.76
CA ASP A 388 -6.66 -7.55 -15.12
C ASP A 388 -5.76 -7.73 -13.89
N GLU A 389 -5.61 -6.70 -13.06
CA GLU A 389 -4.87 -6.80 -11.80
C GLU A 389 -5.50 -7.81 -10.81
N CYS A 390 -6.82 -7.83 -10.72
CA CYS A 390 -7.50 -8.83 -9.91
C CYS A 390 -7.30 -10.25 -10.44
N ALA A 391 -7.27 -10.44 -11.77
CA ALA A 391 -6.99 -11.73 -12.38
C ALA A 391 -5.55 -12.18 -12.10
N ILE A 392 -4.58 -11.28 -12.20
CA ILE A 392 -3.18 -11.54 -11.83
C ILE A 392 -3.10 -11.99 -10.36
N GLY A 393 -3.71 -11.25 -9.44
CA GLY A 393 -3.71 -11.59 -8.02
C GLY A 393 -4.39 -12.92 -7.73
N MET A 394 -5.55 -13.15 -8.33
CA MET A 394 -6.35 -14.36 -8.16
C MET A 394 -5.60 -15.62 -8.62
N ILE A 395 -5.00 -15.59 -9.81
CA ILE A 395 -4.31 -16.75 -10.40
C ILE A 395 -3.01 -17.05 -9.68
N ASN A 396 -2.25 -16.01 -9.32
CA ASN A 396 -0.95 -16.16 -8.66
C ASN A 396 -1.05 -16.33 -7.13
N ASN A 397 -2.26 -16.31 -6.57
CA ASN A 397 -2.50 -16.38 -5.12
C ASN A 397 -1.66 -15.33 -4.35
N LYS A 398 -1.64 -14.11 -4.84
CA LYS A 398 -0.95 -12.98 -4.23
C LYS A 398 -1.88 -11.78 -4.10
N THR A 399 -1.57 -10.86 -3.20
CA THR A 399 -2.23 -9.56 -3.15
C THR A 399 -1.89 -8.77 -4.41
N THR A 400 -2.91 -8.21 -5.05
CA THR A 400 -2.77 -7.14 -6.03
C THR A 400 -3.63 -5.95 -5.65
N ALA A 401 -3.15 -4.76 -5.96
CA ALA A 401 -3.79 -3.49 -5.66
C ALA A 401 -3.85 -2.63 -6.93
N VAL A 402 -4.87 -1.80 -7.03
CA VAL A 402 -4.98 -0.75 -8.04
C VAL A 402 -5.20 0.58 -7.35
N ARG A 403 -4.19 1.47 -7.41
CA ARG A 403 -4.25 2.88 -7.02
C ARG A 403 -4.02 3.72 -8.26
N LEU A 404 -5.13 3.98 -8.97
CA LEU A 404 -5.16 4.67 -10.25
C LEU A 404 -5.76 6.06 -10.07
N ILE A 405 -5.16 7.08 -10.67
CA ILE A 405 -5.52 8.49 -10.47
C ILE A 405 -5.86 9.13 -11.81
N PRO A 406 -7.16 9.21 -12.16
CA PRO A 406 -7.60 10.01 -13.30
C PRO A 406 -7.23 11.49 -13.08
N ALA A 407 -6.33 12.02 -13.89
CA ALA A 407 -5.80 13.39 -13.80
C ALA A 407 -6.76 14.37 -14.47
N ILE A 408 -7.77 14.82 -13.75
CA ILE A 408 -8.84 15.67 -14.32
C ILE A 408 -8.27 16.93 -14.96
N GLY A 409 -8.63 17.15 -16.23
CA GLY A 409 -8.16 18.28 -17.03
C GLY A 409 -6.72 18.14 -17.58
N LYS A 410 -6.07 17.00 -17.39
CA LYS A 410 -4.71 16.71 -17.83
C LYS A 410 -4.66 15.58 -18.84
N GLN A 411 -3.61 15.56 -19.66
CA GLN A 411 -3.38 14.60 -20.74
C GLN A 411 -2.00 13.96 -20.60
N VAL A 412 -1.72 12.96 -21.44
CA VAL A 412 -0.39 12.33 -21.52
C VAL A 412 0.70 13.39 -21.74
N GLY A 413 1.73 13.33 -20.92
CA GLY A 413 2.82 14.30 -20.89
C GLY A 413 2.68 15.37 -19.80
N ASP A 414 1.50 15.53 -19.20
CA ASP A 414 1.30 16.32 -17.99
C ASP A 414 1.71 15.51 -16.74
N GLN A 415 1.65 16.13 -15.57
CA GLN A 415 1.94 15.48 -14.30
C GLN A 415 0.99 15.93 -13.20
N LEU A 416 0.81 15.08 -12.18
CA LEU A 416 0.19 15.40 -10.89
C LEU A 416 1.29 15.50 -9.84
N ASP A 417 1.35 16.60 -9.10
CA ASP A 417 2.31 16.80 -8.01
C ASP A 417 1.61 16.68 -6.66
N PHE A 418 1.95 15.64 -5.92
CA PHE A 418 1.42 15.37 -4.58
C PHE A 418 2.32 15.90 -3.47
N GLY A 419 3.58 16.17 -3.80
CA GLY A 419 4.61 16.59 -2.85
C GLY A 419 5.04 15.51 -1.85
N GLY A 420 6.04 15.84 -1.04
CA GLY A 420 6.53 14.97 0.04
C GLY A 420 6.92 13.57 -0.42
N LEU A 421 6.49 12.56 0.33
CA LEU A 421 6.79 11.15 0.02
C LEU A 421 6.01 10.60 -1.17
N LEU A 422 4.89 11.20 -1.53
CA LEU A 422 4.08 10.75 -2.66
C LEU A 422 4.64 11.23 -4.01
N GLY A 423 5.53 12.22 -4.01
CA GLY A 423 6.23 12.73 -5.18
C GLY A 423 5.32 13.29 -6.26
N TYR A 424 5.62 12.99 -7.52
CA TYR A 424 4.78 13.37 -8.65
C TYR A 424 4.57 12.19 -9.62
N ALA A 425 3.39 12.14 -10.24
CA ALA A 425 3.04 11.10 -11.21
C ALA A 425 2.96 11.70 -12.61
N PRO A 426 3.77 11.23 -13.57
CA PRO A 426 3.53 11.54 -14.99
C PRO A 426 2.23 10.88 -15.45
N VAL A 427 1.44 11.58 -16.25
CA VAL A 427 0.20 11.04 -16.83
C VAL A 427 0.55 10.05 -17.93
N MET A 428 0.31 8.77 -17.66
CA MET A 428 0.65 7.65 -18.56
C MET A 428 -0.47 7.39 -19.58
N PRO A 429 -0.15 6.98 -20.81
CA PRO A 429 -1.16 6.61 -21.79
C PRO A 429 -1.93 5.35 -21.36
N VAL A 430 -3.22 5.33 -21.65
CA VAL A 430 -4.09 4.17 -21.49
C VAL A 430 -4.50 3.65 -22.86
N ASN A 431 -4.50 2.32 -23.04
CA ASN A 431 -4.98 1.70 -24.27
C ASN A 431 -6.47 2.07 -24.49
N PRO A 432 -6.83 2.71 -25.62
CA PRO A 432 -8.19 3.21 -25.84
C PRO A 432 -9.21 2.11 -26.19
N HIS A 433 -8.78 0.87 -26.40
CA HIS A 433 -9.63 -0.24 -26.83
C HIS A 433 -10.30 -0.99 -25.68
N ALA A 434 -10.91 -0.25 -24.75
CA ALA A 434 -11.65 -0.85 -23.63
C ALA A 434 -12.89 -1.62 -24.12
N GLY A 435 -13.10 -2.81 -23.56
CA GLY A 435 -14.20 -3.69 -23.93
C GLY A 435 -15.52 -3.32 -23.24
N THR A 436 -16.34 -2.44 -23.82
CA THR A 436 -17.64 -2.04 -23.25
C THR A 436 -18.52 -3.24 -22.91
N VAL A 437 -18.63 -4.24 -23.82
CA VAL A 437 -19.42 -5.44 -23.56
C VAL A 437 -18.87 -6.23 -22.38
N PHE A 438 -17.55 -6.35 -22.25
CA PHE A 438 -16.93 -7.04 -21.11
C PHE A 438 -17.22 -6.31 -19.80
N ALA A 439 -17.09 -4.99 -19.78
CA ALA A 439 -17.33 -4.17 -18.60
C ALA A 439 -18.76 -4.28 -18.05
N HIS A 440 -19.75 -4.41 -18.94
CA HIS A 440 -21.17 -4.48 -18.58
C HIS A 440 -21.71 -5.90 -18.44
N ARG A 441 -20.88 -6.96 -18.52
CA ARG A 441 -21.36 -8.33 -18.27
C ARG A 441 -21.74 -8.57 -16.81
N GLY A 442 -21.05 -7.90 -15.87
CA GLY A 442 -21.34 -8.02 -14.44
C GLY A 442 -21.11 -9.42 -13.86
N GLY A 443 -21.69 -9.63 -12.69
CA GLY A 443 -21.65 -10.92 -12.00
C GLY A 443 -20.29 -11.24 -11.38
N ARG A 444 -19.84 -12.48 -11.52
CA ARG A 444 -18.60 -12.96 -10.90
C ARG A 444 -17.71 -13.68 -11.92
N MET A 445 -16.43 -13.34 -11.95
CA MET A 445 -15.43 -14.21 -12.55
C MET A 445 -15.15 -15.35 -11.55
N PRO A 446 -15.35 -16.63 -11.94
CA PRO A 446 -15.19 -17.76 -11.04
C PRO A 446 -13.76 -17.89 -10.48
N ALA A 447 -13.65 -18.45 -9.28
CA ALA A 447 -12.36 -18.82 -8.70
C ALA A 447 -11.64 -19.87 -9.60
N PRO A 448 -10.31 -19.78 -9.73
CA PRO A 448 -9.54 -20.75 -10.50
C PRO A 448 -9.48 -22.12 -9.83
N LEU A 449 -9.21 -23.17 -10.59
CA LEU A 449 -9.07 -24.54 -10.05
C LEU A 449 -8.06 -24.64 -8.89
N ASN A 450 -7.05 -23.79 -8.87
CA ASN A 450 -6.06 -23.75 -7.78
C ASN A 450 -6.66 -23.46 -6.41
N SER A 451 -7.82 -22.77 -6.36
CA SER A 451 -8.51 -22.48 -5.10
C SER A 451 -9.09 -23.73 -4.44
N LEU A 452 -9.22 -24.83 -5.17
CA LEU A 452 -9.72 -26.11 -4.68
C LEU A 452 -8.63 -26.99 -4.03
N LYS A 453 -7.38 -26.55 -4.09
CA LYS A 453 -6.26 -27.21 -3.39
C LYS A 453 -6.22 -26.75 -1.95
N ASN A 454 -6.86 -27.48 -1.11
CA ASN A 454 -6.80 -27.30 0.35
C ASN A 454 -5.81 -28.26 0.96
#